data_237937c18c97a3eb0cab4e064513cfb6
#
_entry.id   237937c18c97a3eb0cab4e064513cfb6
#
_cell.length_a   1.000
_cell.length_b   1.000
_cell.length_c   1.000
_cell.angle_alpha   90.00
_cell.angle_beta   90.00
_cell.angle_gamma   90.00
#
_symmetry.space_group_name_H-M   'P 1'
#
loop_
_entity.id
_entity.type
_entity.pdbx_description
1 polymer ?
#
loop_
_entity_poly.entity_id
_entity_poly.type
_entity_poly.pdbx_seq_one_letter_code
_entity_poly.pdbx_strand_id
1 'polypeptide(L)'
;TISILPWLGWAAAACLLVFFNLPTSDGIQNISAELTQAKTELSNKEKTIIELESAKQELAKLNEKLNSELSIESGKIDALNTQIATLTEKLPLIQKFESLIQNEQETQRLEFASASDPYKGLSGEVIWNDEKQEGYMSLENLAVNDPTKNQYQLWIVDPERDELPVDGGVFDITLKDGKSIIPIRNALAINKPVAFVITLEQS
;
A
#
# COMPACT_ATOMS: atom_id res chain seq x y z
N THR A 1 71.98 -83.05 18.20
CA THR A 1 71.76 -82.52 16.81
C THR A 1 70.38 -81.95 16.69
N ILE A 2 70.32 -80.57 16.69
CA ILE A 2 69.11 -79.79 16.54
C ILE A 2 68.86 -79.70 15.05
N SER A 3 67.79 -80.33 14.60
CA SER A 3 67.34 -80.32 13.21
C SER A 3 66.68 -78.98 12.92
N ILE A 4 67.32 -78.10 12.11
CA ILE A 4 66.87 -76.79 11.69
C ILE A 4 65.98 -76.84 10.43
N LEU A 5 65.66 -78.03 9.92
CA LEU A 5 65.00 -78.24 8.62
C LEU A 5 63.51 -77.88 8.58
N PRO A 6 62.69 -77.97 9.60
CA PRO A 6 61.29 -77.66 9.48
C PRO A 6 60.99 -76.10 9.38
N TRP A 7 61.86 -75.23 9.81
CA TRP A 7 61.60 -73.75 9.81
C TRP A 7 61.81 -73.11 8.45
N LEU A 8 62.68 -73.66 7.64
CA LEU A 8 62.89 -73.15 6.27
C LEU A 8 61.67 -73.38 5.33
N GLY A 9 60.91 -74.48 5.55
CA GLY A 9 59.69 -74.73 4.79
C GLY A 9 58.57 -73.73 5.05
N TRP A 10 58.42 -73.35 6.34
CA TRP A 10 57.39 -72.34 6.72
C TRP A 10 57.73 -70.89 6.30
N ALA A 11 59.01 -70.58 6.32
CA ALA A 11 59.50 -69.23 5.85
C ALA A 11 59.27 -69.13 4.33
N ALA A 12 59.56 -70.17 3.56
CA ALA A 12 59.32 -70.21 2.12
C ALA A 12 57.82 -70.14 1.78
N ALA A 13 56.96 -70.85 2.55
CA ALA A 13 55.50 -70.79 2.38
C ALA A 13 54.94 -69.43 2.73
N ALA A 14 55.42 -68.83 3.78
CA ALA A 14 55.02 -67.46 4.17
C ALA A 14 55.44 -66.39 3.13
N CYS A 15 56.64 -66.48 2.57
CA CYS A 15 57.10 -65.59 1.49
C CYS A 15 56.27 -65.82 0.20
N LEU A 16 55.87 -67.03 -0.13
CA LEU A 16 55.04 -67.33 -1.27
C LEU A 16 53.63 -66.79 -1.07
N LEU A 17 53.03 -66.88 0.12
CA LEU A 17 51.71 -66.28 0.42
C LEU A 17 51.73 -64.76 0.34
N VAL A 18 52.79 -64.12 0.80
CA VAL A 18 52.96 -62.71 0.68
C VAL A 18 53.13 -62.27 -0.78
N PHE A 19 53.91 -63.08 -1.56
CA PHE A 19 54.16 -62.81 -2.97
C PHE A 19 52.90 -62.99 -3.83
N PHE A 20 52.05 -63.98 -3.52
CA PHE A 20 50.75 -64.18 -4.20
C PHE A 20 49.68 -63.18 -3.78
N ASN A 21 49.84 -62.50 -2.65
CA ASN A 21 48.92 -61.42 -2.26
C ASN A 21 49.42 -60.02 -2.64
N LEU A 22 50.62 -59.92 -3.20
CA LEU A 22 51.03 -58.64 -3.79
C LEU A 22 50.14 -58.37 -5.02
N PRO A 23 49.57 -57.19 -5.14
CA PRO A 23 48.79 -56.86 -6.30
C PRO A 23 49.70 -56.96 -7.55
N THR A 24 49.24 -57.67 -8.56
CA THR A 24 49.94 -57.79 -9.83
C THR A 24 50.08 -56.43 -10.47
N SER A 25 51.12 -56.23 -11.30
CA SER A 25 51.32 -54.96 -12.03
C SER A 25 50.04 -54.43 -12.67
N ASP A 26 49.23 -55.32 -13.23
CA ASP A 26 47.95 -54.98 -13.85
C ASP A 26 46.90 -54.53 -12.84
N GLY A 27 46.88 -55.13 -11.64
CA GLY A 27 46.01 -54.71 -10.53
C GLY A 27 46.36 -53.34 -10.03
N ILE A 28 47.65 -53.00 -9.91
CA ILE A 28 48.10 -51.63 -9.51
C ILE A 28 47.74 -50.60 -10.57
N GLN A 29 47.87 -50.93 -11.85
CA GLN A 29 47.49 -50.03 -12.94
C GLN A 29 45.97 -49.76 -12.97
N ASN A 30 45.15 -50.81 -12.79
CA ASN A 30 43.70 -50.64 -12.72
C ASN A 30 43.28 -49.80 -11.53
N ILE A 31 43.82 -49.99 -10.33
CA ILE A 31 43.55 -49.17 -9.17
C ILE A 31 43.99 -47.69 -9.38
N SER A 32 45.12 -47.47 -10.05
CA SER A 32 45.59 -46.14 -10.38
C SER A 32 44.68 -45.42 -11.37
N ALA A 33 44.14 -46.15 -12.36
CA ALA A 33 43.17 -45.63 -13.34
C ALA A 33 41.84 -45.26 -12.63
N GLU A 34 41.29 -46.16 -11.81
CA GLU A 34 40.09 -45.90 -11.02
C GLU A 34 40.25 -44.70 -10.05
N LEU A 35 41.41 -44.61 -9.40
CA LEU A 35 41.70 -43.48 -8.54
C LEU A 35 41.74 -42.15 -9.33
N THR A 36 42.31 -42.16 -10.53
CA THR A 36 42.36 -40.98 -11.39
C THR A 36 40.98 -40.57 -11.86
N GLN A 37 40.17 -41.54 -12.25
CA GLN A 37 38.78 -41.33 -12.64
C GLN A 37 37.97 -40.78 -11.45
N ALA A 38 38.06 -41.37 -10.27
CA ALA A 38 37.38 -40.90 -9.09
C ALA A 38 37.79 -39.44 -8.69
N LYS A 39 39.06 -39.12 -8.83
CA LYS A 39 39.55 -37.74 -8.61
C LYS A 39 38.94 -36.77 -9.61
N THR A 40 38.84 -37.15 -10.89
CA THR A 40 38.22 -36.30 -11.95
C THR A 40 36.74 -36.09 -11.67
N GLU A 41 36.02 -37.17 -11.32
CA GLU A 41 34.60 -37.09 -10.94
C GLU A 41 34.40 -36.20 -9.70
N LEU A 42 35.22 -36.35 -8.68
CA LEU A 42 35.20 -35.51 -7.49
C LEU A 42 35.38 -34.04 -7.84
N SER A 43 36.39 -33.69 -8.65
CA SER A 43 36.66 -32.34 -9.10
C SER A 43 35.48 -31.73 -9.91
N ASN A 44 34.84 -32.54 -10.75
CA ASN A 44 33.65 -32.13 -11.49
C ASN A 44 32.47 -31.87 -10.56
N LYS A 45 32.23 -32.73 -9.58
CA LYS A 45 31.19 -32.54 -8.58
C LYS A 45 31.43 -31.29 -7.73
N GLU A 46 32.67 -31.04 -7.32
CA GLU A 46 33.05 -29.83 -6.59
C GLU A 46 32.73 -28.57 -7.40
N LYS A 47 33.05 -28.54 -8.69
CA LYS A 47 32.66 -27.40 -9.58
C LYS A 47 31.16 -27.22 -9.64
N THR A 48 30.40 -28.32 -9.83
CA THR A 48 28.94 -28.27 -9.86
C THR A 48 28.36 -27.76 -8.55
N ILE A 49 28.91 -28.13 -7.41
CA ILE A 49 28.50 -27.64 -6.08
C ILE A 49 28.71 -26.13 -6.00
N ILE A 50 29.87 -25.61 -6.41
CA ILE A 50 30.16 -24.18 -6.41
C ILE A 50 29.17 -23.40 -7.31
N GLU A 51 28.88 -23.93 -8.49
CA GLU A 51 27.92 -23.33 -9.41
C GLU A 51 26.49 -23.30 -8.81
N LEU A 52 26.07 -24.40 -8.18
CA LEU A 52 24.78 -24.51 -7.51
C LEU A 52 24.66 -23.57 -6.30
N GLU A 53 25.72 -23.42 -5.52
CA GLU A 53 25.75 -22.49 -4.40
C GLU A 53 25.67 -21.02 -4.89
N SER A 54 26.35 -20.70 -5.98
CA SER A 54 26.25 -19.38 -6.62
C SER A 54 24.83 -19.10 -7.11
N ALA A 55 24.24 -20.04 -7.84
CA ALA A 55 22.87 -19.93 -8.34
C ALA A 55 21.85 -19.81 -7.20
N LYS A 56 22.05 -20.53 -6.10
CA LYS A 56 21.22 -20.45 -4.90
C LYS A 56 21.30 -19.06 -4.26
N GLN A 57 22.49 -18.46 -4.21
CA GLN A 57 22.66 -17.10 -3.69
C GLN A 57 21.98 -16.06 -4.58
N GLU A 58 22.08 -16.18 -5.90
CA GLU A 58 21.39 -15.30 -6.85
C GLU A 58 19.88 -15.40 -6.72
N LEU A 59 19.35 -16.61 -6.62
CA LEU A 59 17.92 -16.85 -6.38
C LEU A 59 17.45 -16.25 -5.06
N ALA A 60 18.23 -16.34 -3.99
CA ALA A 60 17.89 -15.72 -2.72
C ALA A 60 17.79 -14.19 -2.81
N LYS A 61 18.78 -13.55 -3.50
CA LYS A 61 18.75 -12.10 -3.74
C LYS A 61 17.57 -11.67 -4.60
N LEU A 62 17.25 -12.45 -5.64
CA LEU A 62 16.10 -12.17 -6.50
C LEU A 62 14.78 -12.29 -5.74
N ASN A 63 14.64 -13.30 -4.90
CA ASN A 63 13.47 -13.46 -4.04
C ASN A 63 13.30 -12.30 -3.06
N GLU A 64 14.38 -11.85 -2.43
CA GLU A 64 14.34 -10.70 -1.53
C GLU A 64 13.91 -9.43 -2.27
N LYS A 65 14.48 -9.19 -3.46
CA LYS A 65 14.10 -8.06 -4.31
C LYS A 65 12.62 -8.13 -4.71
N LEU A 66 12.15 -9.29 -5.16
CA LEU A 66 10.77 -9.49 -5.57
C LEU A 66 9.78 -9.28 -4.42
N ASN A 67 10.11 -9.76 -3.22
CA ASN A 67 9.28 -9.55 -2.03
C ASN A 67 9.22 -8.06 -1.64
N SER A 68 10.34 -7.34 -1.79
CA SER A 68 10.36 -5.89 -1.56
C SER A 68 9.49 -5.14 -2.58
N GLU A 69 9.59 -5.47 -3.86
CA GLU A 69 8.76 -4.88 -4.92
C GLU A 69 7.27 -5.20 -4.69
N LEU A 70 6.93 -6.43 -4.32
CA LEU A 70 5.57 -6.84 -4.01
C LEU A 70 4.99 -6.04 -2.83
N SER A 71 5.78 -5.81 -1.78
CA SER A 71 5.36 -4.99 -0.64
C SER A 71 5.07 -3.55 -1.03
N ILE A 72 5.89 -2.95 -1.90
CA ILE A 72 5.70 -1.59 -2.41
C ILE A 72 4.41 -1.51 -3.25
N GLU A 73 4.21 -2.46 -4.16
CA GLU A 73 3.00 -2.48 -5.00
C GLU A 73 1.73 -2.72 -4.18
N SER A 74 1.78 -3.60 -3.16
CA SER A 74 0.66 -3.77 -2.22
C SER A 74 0.30 -2.46 -1.53
N GLY A 75 1.28 -1.70 -1.05
CA GLY A 75 1.04 -0.39 -0.43
C GLY A 75 0.41 0.64 -1.40
N LYS A 76 0.80 0.61 -2.68
CA LYS A 76 0.15 1.46 -3.70
C LYS A 76 -1.30 1.06 -3.95
N ILE A 77 -1.60 -0.23 -3.99
CA ILE A 77 -2.96 -0.74 -4.15
C ILE A 77 -3.84 -0.28 -2.98
N ASP A 78 -3.35 -0.36 -1.75
CA ASP A 78 -4.10 0.08 -0.57
C ASP A 78 -4.37 1.60 -0.59
N ALA A 79 -3.38 2.39 -1.01
CA ALA A 79 -3.55 3.83 -1.18
C ALA A 79 -4.58 4.17 -2.28
N LEU A 80 -4.54 3.48 -3.41
CA LEU A 80 -5.52 3.66 -4.50
C LEU A 80 -6.93 3.24 -4.07
N ASN A 81 -7.08 2.14 -3.35
CA ASN A 81 -8.37 1.69 -2.83
C ASN A 81 -8.98 2.72 -1.86
N THR A 82 -8.15 3.35 -1.03
CA THR A 82 -8.57 4.43 -0.14
C THR A 82 -9.06 5.65 -0.94
N GLN A 83 -8.35 6.03 -2.00
CA GLN A 83 -8.79 7.11 -2.88
C GLN A 83 -10.11 6.79 -3.60
N ILE A 84 -10.24 5.57 -4.11
CA ILE A 84 -11.49 5.10 -4.75
C ILE A 84 -12.65 5.16 -3.76
N ALA A 85 -12.48 4.70 -2.53
CA ALA A 85 -13.51 4.76 -1.50
C ALA A 85 -13.94 6.21 -1.24
N THR A 86 -13.00 7.13 -1.09
CA THR A 86 -13.28 8.55 -0.89
C THR A 86 -14.02 9.18 -2.08
N LEU A 87 -13.62 8.86 -3.30
CA LEU A 87 -14.29 9.36 -4.51
C LEU A 87 -15.71 8.79 -4.66
N THR A 88 -15.88 7.51 -4.34
CA THR A 88 -17.18 6.83 -4.40
C THR A 88 -18.15 7.42 -3.37
N GLU A 89 -17.69 7.79 -2.19
CA GLU A 89 -18.49 8.48 -1.19
C GLU A 89 -18.95 9.87 -1.65
N LYS A 90 -18.10 10.60 -2.37
CA LYS A 90 -18.39 11.95 -2.86
C LYS A 90 -19.28 11.97 -4.11
N LEU A 91 -19.28 10.92 -4.90
CA LEU A 91 -20.00 10.87 -6.17
C LEU A 91 -21.52 11.13 -6.04
N PRO A 92 -22.25 10.55 -5.07
CA PRO A 92 -23.68 10.84 -4.90
C PRO A 92 -23.96 12.31 -4.57
N LEU A 93 -23.06 12.94 -3.78
CA LEU A 93 -23.17 14.37 -3.44
C LEU A 93 -23.02 15.25 -4.68
N ILE A 94 -22.04 14.93 -5.52
CA ILE A 94 -21.82 15.65 -6.79
C ILE A 94 -23.02 15.52 -7.71
N GLN A 95 -23.52 14.29 -7.89
CA GLN A 95 -24.69 14.03 -8.75
C GLN A 95 -25.93 14.78 -8.25
N LYS A 96 -26.13 14.83 -6.95
CA LYS A 96 -27.27 15.54 -6.35
C LYS A 96 -27.11 17.04 -6.49
N PHE A 97 -25.92 17.59 -6.29
CA PHE A 97 -25.59 18.98 -6.57
C PHE A 97 -25.87 19.36 -8.04
N GLU A 98 -25.38 18.53 -8.98
CA GLU A 98 -25.64 18.76 -10.41
C GLU A 98 -27.13 18.71 -10.76
N SER A 99 -27.89 17.81 -10.14
CA SER A 99 -29.33 17.70 -10.36
C SER A 99 -30.10 18.95 -9.89
N LEU A 100 -29.63 19.61 -8.83
CA LEU A 100 -30.20 20.86 -8.37
C LEU A 100 -29.84 22.03 -9.29
N ILE A 101 -28.62 22.06 -9.82
CA ILE A 101 -28.21 23.10 -10.80
C ILE A 101 -29.06 23.03 -12.07
N GLN A 102 -29.40 21.84 -12.53
CA GLN A 102 -30.19 21.66 -13.75
C GLN A 102 -31.67 22.12 -13.60
N ASN A 103 -32.14 22.25 -12.36
CA ASN A 103 -33.52 22.63 -12.06
C ASN A 103 -33.60 24.14 -11.70
N GLU A 104 -33.20 25.00 -12.64
CA GLU A 104 -33.05 26.48 -12.44
C GLU A 104 -34.33 27.18 -11.99
N GLN A 105 -35.51 26.64 -12.26
CA GLN A 105 -36.78 27.29 -11.94
C GLN A 105 -37.16 27.30 -10.47
N GLU A 106 -36.58 26.37 -9.69
CA GLU A 106 -36.89 26.19 -8.25
C GLU A 106 -35.67 26.38 -7.33
N THR A 107 -34.55 26.78 -7.90
CA THR A 107 -33.26 26.79 -7.18
C THR A 107 -32.71 28.19 -7.07
N GLN A 108 -32.48 28.65 -5.85
CA GLN A 108 -31.77 29.89 -5.57
C GLN A 108 -30.26 29.65 -5.59
N ARG A 109 -29.53 30.56 -6.21
CA ARG A 109 -28.06 30.56 -6.22
C ARG A 109 -27.53 31.79 -5.54
N LEU A 110 -26.73 31.64 -4.52
CA LEU A 110 -26.09 32.71 -3.74
C LEU A 110 -24.55 32.48 -3.74
N GLU A 111 -23.80 33.55 -3.98
CA GLU A 111 -22.35 33.47 -3.99
C GLU A 111 -21.78 33.83 -2.62
N PHE A 112 -20.73 33.11 -2.19
CA PHE A 112 -19.97 33.46 -1.01
C PHE A 112 -18.94 34.53 -1.34
N ALA A 113 -18.86 35.54 -0.52
CA ALA A 113 -17.81 36.54 -0.54
C ALA A 113 -17.05 36.50 0.80
N SER A 114 -15.74 36.44 0.73
CA SER A 114 -14.88 36.49 1.91
C SER A 114 -14.83 37.94 2.44
N ALA A 115 -15.24 38.15 3.68
CA ALA A 115 -15.24 39.45 4.30
C ALA A 115 -13.94 39.80 5.07
N SER A 116 -13.22 38.82 5.61
CA SER A 116 -12.04 39.03 6.46
C SER A 116 -11.13 37.82 6.59
N ASP A 117 -9.91 37.99 7.08
CA ASP A 117 -9.09 36.86 7.56
C ASP A 117 -9.79 36.13 8.75
N PRO A 118 -9.77 34.78 8.82
CA PRO A 118 -8.97 33.81 8.07
C PRO A 118 -9.59 33.35 6.73
N TYR A 119 -10.72 33.88 6.32
CA TYR A 119 -11.48 33.42 5.15
C TYR A 119 -11.05 34.07 3.83
N LYS A 120 -9.94 34.81 3.85
CA LYS A 120 -9.43 35.49 2.67
C LYS A 120 -9.19 34.53 1.50
N GLY A 121 -9.86 34.81 0.39
CA GLY A 121 -9.81 33.96 -0.81
C GLY A 121 -10.85 32.90 -0.86
N LEU A 122 -11.69 32.69 0.17
CA LEU A 122 -12.87 31.85 0.10
C LEU A 122 -13.75 32.31 -1.06
N SER A 123 -14.08 31.39 -1.93
CA SER A 123 -15.10 31.56 -2.97
C SER A 123 -16.02 30.35 -2.97
N GLY A 124 -17.20 30.53 -3.49
CA GLY A 124 -18.14 29.44 -3.58
C GLY A 124 -19.57 29.90 -3.80
N GLU A 125 -20.46 28.96 -3.91
CA GLU A 125 -21.87 29.18 -4.13
C GLU A 125 -22.71 28.26 -3.24
N VAL A 126 -23.88 28.72 -2.87
CA VAL A 126 -24.96 27.93 -2.30
C VAL A 126 -26.00 27.70 -3.37
N ILE A 127 -26.47 26.49 -3.46
CA ILE A 127 -27.62 26.10 -4.25
C ILE A 127 -28.67 25.57 -3.29
N TRP A 128 -29.83 26.21 -3.27
CA TRP A 128 -30.92 25.91 -2.36
C TRP A 128 -32.26 25.74 -3.11
N ASN A 129 -32.99 24.70 -2.79
CA ASN A 129 -34.35 24.47 -3.29
C ASN A 129 -35.36 24.56 -2.15
N ASP A 130 -36.21 25.60 -2.19
CA ASP A 130 -37.21 25.88 -1.14
C ASP A 130 -38.27 24.78 -1.02
N GLU A 131 -38.73 24.21 -2.16
CA GLU A 131 -39.76 23.19 -2.12
C GLU A 131 -39.28 21.87 -1.52
N LYS A 132 -38.04 21.49 -1.88
CA LYS A 132 -37.43 20.23 -1.39
C LYS A 132 -36.77 20.39 -0.04
N GLN A 133 -36.57 21.64 0.42
CA GLN A 133 -35.79 21.93 1.64
C GLN A 133 -34.41 21.28 1.61
N GLU A 134 -33.78 21.29 0.43
CA GLU A 134 -32.46 20.72 0.19
C GLU A 134 -31.53 21.73 -0.43
N GLY A 135 -30.30 21.72 0.00
CA GLY A 135 -29.26 22.57 -0.57
C GLY A 135 -27.87 22.02 -0.40
N TYR A 136 -26.96 22.57 -1.16
CA TYR A 136 -25.53 22.25 -1.12
C TYR A 136 -24.72 23.52 -1.23
N MET A 137 -23.61 23.54 -0.51
CA MET A 137 -22.56 24.54 -0.68
C MET A 137 -21.44 23.94 -1.53
N SER A 138 -20.95 24.73 -2.44
CA SER A 138 -19.72 24.46 -3.18
C SER A 138 -18.68 25.49 -2.75
N LEU A 139 -17.66 25.08 -2.04
CA LEU A 139 -16.66 25.96 -1.43
C LEU A 139 -15.28 25.68 -1.99
N GLU A 140 -14.54 26.75 -2.27
CA GLU A 140 -13.14 26.72 -2.69
C GLU A 140 -12.29 27.58 -1.76
N ASN A 141 -11.05 27.16 -1.51
CA ASN A 141 -10.07 27.88 -0.70
C ASN A 141 -10.45 28.09 0.78
N LEU A 142 -11.38 27.31 1.32
CA LEU A 142 -11.59 27.27 2.76
C LEU A 142 -10.50 26.43 3.42
N ALA A 143 -9.93 26.90 4.52
CA ALA A 143 -8.83 26.23 5.20
C ALA A 143 -9.26 24.86 5.77
N VAL A 144 -8.34 23.90 5.74
CA VAL A 144 -8.53 22.60 6.42
C VAL A 144 -8.59 22.85 7.93
N ASN A 145 -9.56 22.25 8.60
CA ASN A 145 -9.70 22.31 10.05
C ASN A 145 -9.35 20.98 10.72
N ASP A 146 -9.11 21.04 12.01
CA ASP A 146 -8.94 19.87 12.89
C ASP A 146 -10.24 19.66 13.68
N PRO A 147 -11.05 18.64 13.36
CA PRO A 147 -12.35 18.42 14.00
C PRO A 147 -12.30 18.26 15.53
N THR A 148 -11.11 17.97 16.07
CA THR A 148 -10.91 17.84 17.51
C THR A 148 -10.72 19.18 18.22
N LYS A 149 -10.53 20.27 17.47
CA LYS A 149 -10.28 21.62 17.98
C LYS A 149 -11.32 22.62 17.55
N ASN A 150 -11.72 22.54 16.27
CA ASN A 150 -12.70 23.47 15.71
C ASN A 150 -13.43 22.83 14.53
N GLN A 151 -14.65 23.29 14.28
CA GLN A 151 -15.48 22.90 13.16
C GLN A 151 -16.08 24.12 12.50
N TYR A 152 -16.37 24.01 11.21
CA TYR A 152 -17.15 25.04 10.52
C TYR A 152 -18.63 24.83 10.79
N GLN A 153 -19.35 25.94 11.03
CA GLN A 153 -20.78 25.98 11.24
C GLN A 153 -21.42 26.81 10.13
N LEU A 154 -22.48 26.29 9.52
CA LEU A 154 -23.32 27.03 8.60
C LEU A 154 -24.51 27.64 9.33
N TRP A 155 -24.77 28.91 9.08
CA TRP A 155 -25.92 29.65 9.54
C TRP A 155 -26.73 30.14 8.35
N ILE A 156 -28.06 29.97 8.41
CA ILE A 156 -28.98 30.37 7.34
C ILE A 156 -29.84 31.50 7.88
N VAL A 157 -29.79 32.64 7.19
CA VAL A 157 -30.58 33.83 7.54
C VAL A 157 -31.87 33.83 6.74
N ASP A 158 -32.99 33.66 7.44
CA ASP A 158 -34.34 33.66 6.87
C ASP A 158 -35.17 34.75 7.63
N PRO A 159 -35.39 35.95 7.04
CA PRO A 159 -36.08 37.06 7.70
C PRO A 159 -37.60 36.83 7.82
N GLU A 160 -38.17 35.86 7.11
CA GLU A 160 -39.61 35.55 7.21
C GLU A 160 -39.93 34.67 8.42
N ARG A 161 -38.91 34.21 9.12
CA ARG A 161 -39.06 33.29 10.21
C ARG A 161 -38.97 33.94 11.59
N ASP A 162 -37.81 34.37 11.97
CA ASP A 162 -37.50 35.09 13.20
C ASP A 162 -36.13 35.80 13.05
N GLU A 163 -35.73 36.51 14.11
CA GLU A 163 -34.46 37.27 14.07
C GLU A 163 -33.20 36.41 14.19
N LEU A 164 -33.36 35.11 14.51
CA LEU A 164 -32.22 34.22 14.73
C LEU A 164 -31.90 33.40 13.49
N PRO A 165 -30.62 33.28 13.13
CA PRO A 165 -30.20 32.40 12.05
C PRO A 165 -30.54 30.93 12.35
N VAL A 166 -30.90 30.19 11.33
CA VAL A 166 -31.14 28.74 11.41
C VAL A 166 -29.82 27.99 11.29
N ASP A 167 -29.67 26.96 12.12
CA ASP A 167 -28.56 26.03 12.03
C ASP A 167 -28.62 25.24 10.71
N GLY A 168 -27.62 25.40 9.86
CA GLY A 168 -27.45 24.71 8.59
C GLY A 168 -26.53 23.48 8.69
N GLY A 169 -26.03 23.20 9.89
CA GLY A 169 -25.16 22.08 10.22
C GLY A 169 -23.68 22.41 10.33
N VAL A 170 -22.96 21.53 11.00
CA VAL A 170 -21.51 21.58 11.12
C VAL A 170 -20.85 20.76 10.00
N PHE A 171 -19.67 21.16 9.58
CA PHE A 171 -18.91 20.47 8.55
C PHE A 171 -17.41 20.70 8.71
N ASP A 172 -16.63 19.81 8.08
CA ASP A 172 -15.18 19.86 8.08
C ASP A 172 -14.64 19.94 6.66
N ILE A 173 -13.52 20.64 6.51
CA ILE A 173 -12.75 20.69 5.28
C ILE A 173 -11.53 19.80 5.44
N THR A 174 -11.48 18.74 4.64
CA THR A 174 -10.40 17.74 4.68
C THR A 174 -9.42 17.85 3.52
N LEU A 175 -9.78 18.57 2.45
CA LEU A 175 -8.93 18.78 1.27
C LEU A 175 -8.33 20.18 1.32
N LYS A 176 -7.01 20.25 1.26
CA LYS A 176 -6.27 21.51 1.29
C LYS A 176 -6.49 22.36 0.03
N ASP A 177 -6.61 21.70 -1.11
CA ASP A 177 -6.81 22.36 -2.40
C ASP A 177 -7.96 21.67 -3.13
N GLY A 178 -8.89 22.45 -3.64
CA GLY A 178 -10.01 21.95 -4.43
C GLY A 178 -11.38 22.41 -3.96
N LYS A 179 -12.35 21.97 -4.72
CA LYS A 179 -13.77 22.27 -4.50
C LYS A 179 -14.38 21.24 -3.53
N SER A 180 -14.95 21.76 -2.43
CA SER A 180 -15.69 20.92 -1.46
C SER A 180 -17.18 21.12 -1.65
N ILE A 181 -17.92 20.01 -1.86
CA ILE A 181 -19.38 20.01 -1.94
C ILE A 181 -19.93 19.51 -0.61
N ILE A 182 -20.70 20.34 0.07
CA ILE A 182 -21.19 20.11 1.43
C ILE A 182 -22.71 20.20 1.43
N PRO A 183 -23.43 19.14 1.87
CA PRO A 183 -24.88 19.21 2.01
C PRO A 183 -25.27 20.12 3.17
N ILE A 184 -26.32 20.92 2.96
CA ILE A 184 -26.93 21.74 3.99
C ILE A 184 -27.85 20.84 4.84
N ARG A 185 -27.69 20.90 6.14
CA ARG A 185 -28.43 20.05 7.11
C ARG A 185 -29.23 20.94 8.05
N ASN A 186 -30.27 21.55 7.54
CA ASN A 186 -31.16 22.38 8.35
C ASN A 186 -32.12 21.52 9.20
N ALA A 187 -32.18 21.80 10.48
CA ALA A 187 -33.12 21.16 11.40
C ALA A 187 -34.53 21.73 11.33
N LEU A 188 -34.69 22.90 10.73
CA LEU A 188 -35.93 23.68 10.70
C LEU A 188 -36.24 24.13 9.28
N ALA A 189 -37.52 24.23 8.94
CA ALA A 189 -37.92 24.69 7.61
C ALA A 189 -37.43 26.12 7.33
N ILE A 190 -36.94 26.32 6.14
CA ILE A 190 -36.43 27.60 5.59
C ILE A 190 -37.45 28.05 4.54
N ASN A 191 -37.95 29.26 4.69
CA ASN A 191 -38.97 29.78 3.75
C ASN A 191 -38.32 30.66 2.66
N LYS A 192 -37.43 31.56 3.06
CA LYS A 192 -36.81 32.51 2.12
C LYS A 192 -35.40 32.93 2.58
N PRO A 193 -34.41 32.07 2.35
CA PRO A 193 -33.05 32.39 2.75
C PRO A 193 -32.53 33.61 1.96
N VAL A 194 -31.98 34.54 2.68
CA VAL A 194 -31.37 35.76 2.08
C VAL A 194 -29.85 35.76 2.24
N ALA A 195 -29.32 35.03 3.17
CA ALA A 195 -27.88 34.86 3.36
C ALA A 195 -27.51 33.52 4.00
N PHE A 196 -26.31 33.07 3.67
CA PHE A 196 -25.65 31.92 4.28
C PHE A 196 -24.32 32.41 4.86
N VAL A 197 -24.09 32.08 6.12
CA VAL A 197 -22.91 32.57 6.86
C VAL A 197 -22.14 31.36 7.38
N ILE A 198 -20.82 31.37 7.20
CA ILE A 198 -19.94 30.33 7.71
C ILE A 198 -19.10 30.93 8.85
N THR A 199 -19.09 30.25 9.99
CA THR A 199 -18.24 30.55 11.14
C THR A 199 -17.34 29.38 11.48
N LEU A 200 -16.22 29.64 12.16
CA LEU A 200 -15.34 28.63 12.71
C LEU A 200 -15.56 28.58 14.22
N GLU A 201 -16.14 27.51 14.69
CA GLU A 201 -16.51 27.33 16.10
C GLU A 201 -15.51 26.38 16.79
N GLN A 202 -15.38 26.52 18.11
CA GLN A 202 -14.62 25.55 18.93
C GLN A 202 -15.46 24.30 19.14
N SER A 203 -14.79 23.12 18.97
CA SER A 203 -15.41 21.81 19.16
C SER A 203 -15.61 21.46 20.62
#